data_83671d7d1552f01c78572756b6339ef2
#
_entry.id   83671d7d1552f01c78572756b6339ef2
#
_cell.length_a   1.000
_cell.length_b   1.000
_cell.length_c   1.000
_cell.angle_alpha   90.00
_cell.angle_beta   90.00
_cell.angle_gamma   90.00
#
_symmetry.space_group_name_H-M   'P 1'
#
loop_
_entity.id
_entity.type
_entity.pdbx_description
1 polymer ?
#
loop_
_entity_poly.entity_id
_entity_poly.type
_entity_poly.pdbx_seq_one_letter_code
_entity_poly.pdbx_strand_id
1 'polypeptide(L)'
;MKKRIWIPLLVVVTLLGIGTSQYPKLYIATGYAAKCMASGIFVAGREPEMVKANDLDYSIVKFTSSIINYNEKSVTTSLFGLSKQKAIYREGLGCCLVDESTPAELTPAYSQSKTLTAHSWRSPWPDGDRMSDTIFPEIDTTSLKHAVGVAFDKPGAKVKRTAAVAVAYKGKLVAEGYWKEQSITPDTKLWGWSMNKSMVNAMIGILVKQGELSISASAPVEEWLKDKRREITVNDLMHMSSGLKWNEDYADVSEATTMLYRERNCYQSAITAPFEKKPNTEWKYSSGTANILSGILRNTLNNDPEYFEFPYKELFNKLGMNSMVLETDAHNYFVCSSYGYASARDWAKFGQLYLQDGVWKGDTILPKGWVTYTRTPADAANGQYGAQFWLNRSKKLPDVPEDMFSCQGHRGQRIFIIPSRQLVVVRLGFEGNHFDYNQFLVGILKAFGSSK
;
A
#
# COMPACT_ATOMS: atom_id res chain seq x y z
N MET A 1 -49.03 21.48 -32.80
CA MET A 1 -47.79 20.75 -33.18
C MET A 1 -46.51 21.10 -32.41
N LYS A 2 -46.41 22.19 -31.68
CA LYS A 2 -45.15 22.61 -30.99
C LYS A 2 -44.81 21.82 -29.71
N LYS A 3 -45.73 21.16 -29.02
CA LYS A 3 -45.47 20.41 -27.76
C LYS A 3 -44.73 19.08 -27.95
N ARG A 4 -44.69 18.49 -29.13
CA ARG A 4 -44.03 17.17 -29.38
C ARG A 4 -42.51 17.22 -29.56
N ILE A 5 -41.95 18.39 -29.81
CA ILE A 5 -40.50 18.56 -30.03
C ILE A 5 -39.73 18.77 -28.71
N TRP A 6 -40.40 19.33 -27.70
CA TRP A 6 -39.77 19.65 -26.41
C TRP A 6 -39.46 18.44 -25.54
N ILE A 7 -40.22 17.34 -25.63
CA ILE A 7 -40.02 16.13 -24.86
C ILE A 7 -38.70 15.45 -25.26
N PRO A 8 -38.40 15.15 -26.54
CA PRO A 8 -37.13 14.57 -26.93
C PRO A 8 -35.94 15.50 -26.66
N LEU A 9 -36.11 16.82 -26.79
CA LEU A 9 -35.05 17.77 -26.44
C LEU A 9 -34.75 17.75 -24.92
N LEU A 10 -35.77 17.75 -24.09
CA LEU A 10 -35.60 17.63 -22.63
C LEU A 10 -34.92 16.33 -22.24
N VAL A 11 -35.30 15.21 -22.85
CA VAL A 11 -34.65 13.90 -22.64
C VAL A 11 -33.16 13.95 -23.04
N VAL A 12 -32.85 14.53 -24.19
CA VAL A 12 -31.45 14.67 -24.65
C VAL A 12 -30.64 15.56 -23.70
N VAL A 13 -31.18 16.69 -23.27
CA VAL A 13 -30.53 17.61 -22.32
C VAL A 13 -30.33 16.91 -20.97
N THR A 14 -31.33 16.15 -20.49
CA THR A 14 -31.22 15.39 -19.23
C THR A 14 -30.13 14.29 -19.34
N LEU A 15 -30.12 13.55 -20.45
CA LEU A 15 -29.12 12.53 -20.69
C LEU A 15 -27.70 13.12 -20.81
N LEU A 16 -27.56 14.27 -21.47
CA LEU A 16 -26.29 15.00 -21.54
C LEU A 16 -25.86 15.50 -20.15
N GLY A 17 -26.80 16.04 -19.36
CA GLY A 17 -26.53 16.47 -17.99
C GLY A 17 -26.08 15.32 -17.08
N ILE A 18 -26.75 14.16 -17.18
CA ILE A 18 -26.34 12.95 -16.47
C ILE A 18 -24.96 12.50 -16.97
N GLY A 19 -24.75 12.46 -18.30
CA GLY A 19 -23.48 12.07 -18.90
C GLY A 19 -22.31 12.93 -18.40
N THR A 20 -22.47 14.24 -18.39
CA THR A 20 -21.44 15.18 -17.91
C THR A 20 -21.18 15.04 -16.40
N SER A 21 -22.23 14.83 -15.59
CA SER A 21 -22.10 14.66 -14.14
C SER A 21 -21.41 13.33 -13.75
N GLN A 22 -21.57 12.27 -14.55
CA GLN A 22 -20.95 10.96 -14.32
C GLN A 22 -19.56 10.82 -14.98
N TYR A 23 -19.18 11.73 -15.86
CA TYR A 23 -17.90 11.67 -16.58
C TYR A 23 -16.66 11.56 -15.66
N PRO A 24 -16.56 12.28 -14.53
CA PRO A 24 -15.47 12.12 -13.59
C PRO A 24 -15.34 10.70 -13.03
N LYS A 25 -16.47 9.99 -12.78
CA LYS A 25 -16.45 8.59 -12.34
C LYS A 25 -15.88 7.65 -13.39
N LEU A 26 -16.22 7.89 -14.66
CA LEU A 26 -15.68 7.11 -15.78
C LEU A 26 -14.17 7.30 -15.89
N TYR A 27 -13.70 8.52 -15.71
CA TYR A 27 -12.30 8.88 -15.77
C TYR A 27 -11.49 8.19 -14.65
N ILE A 28 -12.01 8.18 -13.42
CA ILE A 28 -11.40 7.47 -12.29
C ILE A 28 -11.37 5.96 -12.52
N ALA A 29 -12.47 5.38 -13.02
CA ALA A 29 -12.54 3.95 -13.30
C ALA A 29 -11.53 3.49 -14.36
N THR A 30 -11.37 4.26 -15.43
CA THR A 30 -10.39 3.95 -16.50
C THR A 30 -8.95 4.19 -16.04
N GLY A 31 -8.70 5.22 -15.22
CA GLY A 31 -7.40 5.47 -14.59
C GLY A 31 -7.00 4.34 -13.65
N TYR A 32 -7.91 3.93 -12.78
CA TYR A 32 -7.71 2.75 -11.93
C TYR A 32 -7.37 1.51 -12.76
N ALA A 33 -8.18 1.20 -13.78
CA ALA A 33 -7.98 0.01 -14.61
C ALA A 33 -6.68 0.05 -15.41
N ALA A 34 -6.31 1.21 -15.99
CA ALA A 34 -5.04 1.38 -16.70
C ALA A 34 -3.84 1.14 -15.77
N LYS A 35 -3.88 1.73 -14.56
CA LYS A 35 -2.83 1.58 -13.54
C LYS A 35 -2.72 0.14 -13.06
N CYS A 36 -3.84 -0.51 -12.72
CA CYS A 36 -3.86 -1.90 -12.26
C CYS A 36 -3.33 -2.86 -13.31
N MET A 37 -3.78 -2.72 -14.57
CA MET A 37 -3.33 -3.57 -15.67
C MET A 37 -1.84 -3.39 -15.92
N ALA A 38 -1.37 -2.15 -16.04
CA ALA A 38 0.03 -1.88 -16.31
C ALA A 38 0.94 -2.43 -15.20
N SER A 39 0.64 -2.13 -13.94
CA SER A 39 1.47 -2.60 -12.82
C SER A 39 1.34 -4.11 -12.60
N GLY A 40 0.15 -4.67 -12.78
CA GLY A 40 -0.06 -6.12 -12.69
C GLY A 40 0.76 -6.91 -13.71
N ILE A 41 0.87 -6.38 -14.94
CA ILE A 41 1.61 -7.00 -16.05
C ILE A 41 3.11 -6.70 -15.94
N PHE A 42 3.49 -5.42 -15.94
CA PHE A 42 4.90 -5.02 -16.12
C PHE A 42 5.72 -4.97 -14.83
N VAL A 43 5.08 -4.83 -13.66
CA VAL A 43 5.76 -4.85 -12.35
C VAL A 43 5.63 -6.22 -11.70
N ALA A 44 4.40 -6.76 -11.63
CA ALA A 44 4.15 -8.01 -10.94
C ALA A 44 4.36 -9.25 -11.83
N GLY A 45 4.48 -9.09 -13.15
CA GLY A 45 4.67 -10.20 -14.10
C GLY A 45 3.48 -11.15 -14.20
N ARG A 46 2.27 -10.63 -13.92
CA ARG A 46 1.03 -11.45 -13.95
C ARG A 46 0.40 -11.43 -15.34
N GLU A 47 -0.24 -12.54 -15.70
CA GLU A 47 -0.98 -12.63 -16.96
C GLU A 47 -2.15 -11.65 -16.99
N PRO A 48 -2.39 -10.95 -18.13
CA PRO A 48 -3.43 -9.94 -18.26
C PRO A 48 -4.82 -10.41 -17.82
N GLU A 49 -5.19 -11.64 -18.20
CA GLU A 49 -6.49 -12.22 -17.83
C GLU A 49 -6.61 -12.45 -16.32
N MET A 50 -5.51 -12.81 -15.64
CA MET A 50 -5.47 -12.95 -14.18
C MET A 50 -5.58 -11.60 -13.49
N VAL A 51 -4.95 -10.56 -14.02
CA VAL A 51 -5.10 -9.19 -13.51
C VAL A 51 -6.54 -8.73 -13.66
N LYS A 52 -7.13 -8.90 -14.84
CA LYS A 52 -8.54 -8.56 -15.10
C LYS A 52 -9.50 -9.27 -14.17
N ALA A 53 -9.36 -10.59 -14.03
CA ALA A 53 -10.25 -11.41 -13.20
C ALA A 53 -10.13 -11.13 -11.70
N ASN A 54 -8.95 -10.75 -11.23
CA ASN A 54 -8.71 -10.57 -9.81
C ASN A 54 -8.75 -9.11 -9.35
N ASP A 55 -8.27 -8.17 -10.16
CA ASP A 55 -8.13 -6.77 -9.76
C ASP A 55 -9.24 -5.88 -10.33
N LEU A 56 -9.87 -6.25 -11.46
CA LEU A 56 -10.87 -5.41 -12.11
C LEU A 56 -12.31 -5.97 -12.08
N ASP A 57 -12.51 -7.16 -11.50
CA ASP A 57 -13.82 -7.82 -11.48
C ASP A 57 -14.75 -7.25 -10.38
N TYR A 58 -15.03 -5.94 -10.45
CA TYR A 58 -15.98 -5.29 -9.55
C TYR A 58 -16.54 -3.98 -10.13
N SER A 59 -17.73 -3.58 -9.65
CA SER A 59 -18.37 -2.32 -9.99
C SER A 59 -18.35 -2.03 -11.51
N ILE A 60 -18.23 -0.78 -11.89
CA ILE A 60 -18.12 -0.31 -13.28
C ILE A 60 -16.77 -0.67 -13.92
N VAL A 61 -15.74 -0.90 -13.11
CA VAL A 61 -14.37 -1.21 -13.59
C VAL A 61 -14.34 -2.48 -14.41
N LYS A 62 -15.18 -3.49 -14.11
CA LYS A 62 -15.26 -4.76 -14.85
C LYS A 62 -15.64 -4.60 -16.34
N PHE A 63 -16.25 -3.47 -16.70
CA PHE A 63 -16.64 -3.17 -18.09
C PHE A 63 -15.56 -2.41 -18.87
N THR A 64 -14.41 -2.12 -18.27
CA THR A 64 -13.30 -1.48 -18.97
C THR A 64 -12.66 -2.42 -19.97
N SER A 65 -12.18 -1.83 -21.07
CA SER A 65 -11.40 -2.52 -22.10
C SER A 65 -10.00 -1.94 -22.15
N SER A 66 -8.98 -2.81 -22.09
CA SER A 66 -7.58 -2.42 -22.06
C SER A 66 -6.84 -2.89 -23.33
N ILE A 67 -6.05 -2.01 -23.92
CA ILE A 67 -5.12 -2.30 -25.01
C ILE A 67 -3.72 -2.28 -24.43
N ILE A 68 -3.00 -3.41 -24.55
CA ILE A 68 -1.64 -3.57 -24.01
C ILE A 68 -0.66 -3.41 -25.17
N ASN A 69 0.30 -2.53 -25.01
CA ASN A 69 1.43 -2.37 -25.92
C ASN A 69 2.71 -2.86 -25.22
N TYR A 70 3.16 -4.06 -25.57
CA TYR A 70 4.35 -4.65 -24.95
C TYR A 70 5.65 -3.96 -25.38
N ASN A 71 5.71 -3.38 -26.58
CA ASN A 71 6.90 -2.68 -27.07
C ASN A 71 7.14 -1.38 -26.28
N GLU A 72 6.08 -0.61 -26.05
CA GLU A 72 6.12 0.62 -25.23
C GLU A 72 5.98 0.33 -23.74
N LYS A 73 5.71 -0.91 -23.34
CA LYS A 73 5.35 -1.28 -21.97
C LYS A 73 4.24 -0.38 -21.42
N SER A 74 3.15 -0.22 -22.19
CA SER A 74 2.03 0.66 -21.82
C SER A 74 0.68 -0.04 -21.91
N VAL A 75 -0.29 0.49 -21.17
CA VAL A 75 -1.69 0.05 -21.22
C VAL A 75 -2.59 1.27 -21.38
N THR A 76 -3.45 1.22 -22.41
CA THR A 76 -4.51 2.21 -22.60
C THR A 76 -5.85 1.57 -22.29
N THR A 77 -6.59 2.14 -21.35
CA THR A 77 -7.90 1.63 -20.92
C THR A 77 -8.99 2.65 -21.25
N SER A 78 -10.15 2.14 -21.66
CA SER A 78 -11.36 2.92 -21.92
C SER A 78 -12.58 2.21 -21.36
N LEU A 79 -13.66 2.96 -21.16
CA LEU A 79 -14.97 2.42 -20.80
C LEU A 79 -15.95 2.75 -21.93
N PHE A 80 -16.44 1.71 -22.63
CA PHE A 80 -17.27 1.86 -23.84
C PHE A 80 -16.66 2.80 -24.92
N GLY A 81 -15.32 2.80 -25.05
CA GLY A 81 -14.59 3.68 -25.95
C GLY A 81 -14.39 5.12 -25.46
N LEU A 82 -14.96 5.46 -24.31
CA LEU A 82 -14.87 6.79 -23.68
C LEU A 82 -13.81 6.83 -22.59
N SER A 83 -13.49 8.04 -22.14
CA SER A 83 -12.60 8.29 -20.97
C SER A 83 -11.29 7.53 -21.05
N LYS A 84 -10.56 7.62 -22.15
CA LYS A 84 -9.29 6.92 -22.33
C LYS A 84 -8.24 7.40 -21.33
N GLN A 85 -7.57 6.44 -20.66
CA GLN A 85 -6.45 6.66 -19.76
C GLN A 85 -5.28 5.77 -20.16
N LYS A 86 -4.06 6.29 -20.12
CA LYS A 86 -2.84 5.54 -20.43
C LYS A 86 -1.95 5.45 -19.20
N ALA A 87 -1.44 4.24 -18.93
CA ALA A 87 -0.37 4.01 -17.97
C ALA A 87 0.87 3.47 -18.70
N ILE A 88 2.05 3.89 -18.30
CA ILE A 88 3.33 3.44 -18.86
C ILE A 88 4.22 2.87 -17.77
N TYR A 89 5.02 1.87 -18.12
CA TYR A 89 6.07 1.33 -17.26
C TYR A 89 7.38 2.09 -17.47
N ARG A 90 8.08 2.37 -16.39
CA ARG A 90 9.41 2.97 -16.36
C ARG A 90 10.35 2.07 -15.58
N GLU A 91 11.51 1.78 -16.14
CA GLU A 91 12.51 0.93 -15.49
C GLU A 91 12.87 1.51 -14.12
N GLY A 92 12.81 0.67 -13.09
CA GLY A 92 13.13 1.08 -11.72
C GLY A 92 12.07 1.93 -10.99
N LEU A 93 11.15 2.58 -11.69
CA LEU A 93 10.14 3.49 -11.13
C LEU A 93 8.71 2.94 -11.19
N GLY A 94 8.52 1.76 -11.81
CA GLY A 94 7.20 1.15 -11.98
C GLY A 94 6.31 1.87 -12.97
N CYS A 95 4.99 1.72 -12.82
CA CYS A 95 4.01 2.29 -13.74
C CYS A 95 3.41 3.59 -13.20
N CYS A 96 3.17 4.55 -14.08
CA CYS A 96 2.41 5.76 -13.79
C CYS A 96 1.36 6.05 -14.86
N LEU A 97 0.30 6.75 -14.46
CA LEU A 97 -0.65 7.34 -15.40
C LEU A 97 -0.04 8.55 -16.08
N VAL A 98 -0.29 8.70 -17.40
CA VAL A 98 0.23 9.78 -18.21
C VAL A 98 -0.86 10.44 -19.05
N ASP A 99 -0.65 11.72 -19.37
CA ASP A 99 -1.45 12.51 -20.31
C ASP A 99 -0.61 13.65 -20.91
N GLU A 100 -1.25 14.60 -21.55
CA GLU A 100 -0.57 15.74 -22.19
C GLU A 100 0.16 16.67 -21.21
N SER A 101 -0.23 16.66 -19.92
CA SER A 101 0.41 17.45 -18.85
C SER A 101 1.65 16.77 -18.27
N THR A 102 1.91 15.53 -18.65
CA THR A 102 3.03 14.75 -18.16
C THR A 102 4.35 15.30 -18.67
N PRO A 103 5.40 15.49 -17.82
CA PRO A 103 6.70 15.94 -18.29
C PRO A 103 7.26 15.10 -19.44
N ALA A 104 7.89 15.75 -20.42
CA ALA A 104 8.47 15.07 -21.57
C ALA A 104 9.58 14.08 -21.15
N GLU A 105 10.35 14.40 -20.12
CA GLU A 105 11.35 13.53 -19.52
C GLU A 105 10.75 12.74 -18.36
N LEU A 106 10.02 11.68 -18.68
CA LEU A 106 9.37 10.82 -17.69
C LEU A 106 10.34 9.96 -16.89
N THR A 107 11.50 9.69 -17.41
CA THR A 107 12.49 8.82 -16.78
C THR A 107 13.72 9.65 -16.50
N PRO A 108 13.99 10.03 -15.25
CA PRO A 108 15.29 10.59 -14.92
C PRO A 108 16.36 9.57 -15.31
N ALA A 109 17.55 10.05 -15.69
CA ALA A 109 18.71 9.23 -15.98
C ALA A 109 19.19 8.50 -14.73
N TYR A 110 18.35 7.57 -14.23
CA TYR A 110 18.57 6.81 -13.02
C TYR A 110 18.44 5.32 -13.33
N SER A 111 19.56 4.65 -13.25
CA SER A 111 19.59 3.19 -13.20
C SER A 111 19.56 2.79 -11.73
N GLN A 112 18.46 2.18 -11.26
CA GLN A 112 18.50 1.53 -9.97
C GLN A 112 19.68 0.56 -9.95
N SER A 113 20.69 0.85 -9.15
CA SER A 113 21.63 -0.15 -8.70
C SER A 113 20.85 -1.12 -7.79
N LYS A 114 20.01 -1.97 -8.41
CA LYS A 114 19.52 -3.16 -7.77
C LYS A 114 20.76 -4.01 -7.51
N THR A 115 21.35 -3.87 -6.35
CA THR A 115 22.15 -4.93 -5.78
C THR A 115 21.14 -6.02 -5.42
N LEU A 116 20.56 -6.64 -6.46
CA LEU A 116 19.82 -7.89 -6.33
C LEU A 116 20.85 -8.89 -5.86
N THR A 117 20.96 -9.05 -4.54
CA THR A 117 21.57 -10.24 -4.02
C THR A 117 20.76 -11.38 -4.61
N ALA A 118 21.41 -12.18 -5.47
CA ALA A 118 20.78 -13.31 -6.12
C ALA A 118 19.96 -14.07 -5.08
N HIS A 119 18.68 -14.36 -5.39
CA HIS A 119 17.83 -15.17 -4.52
C HIS A 119 18.60 -16.41 -4.07
N SER A 120 18.96 -16.48 -2.81
CA SER A 120 19.65 -17.63 -2.27
C SER A 120 18.63 -18.63 -1.77
N TRP A 121 18.15 -19.49 -2.66
CA TRP A 121 17.36 -20.68 -2.30
C TRP A 121 18.10 -21.61 -1.32
N ARG A 122 19.40 -21.39 -1.15
CA ARG A 122 20.24 -22.19 -0.24
C ARG A 122 20.12 -21.75 1.22
N SER A 123 19.86 -20.47 1.47
CA SER A 123 19.74 -19.93 2.83
C SER A 123 18.29 -19.91 3.31
N PRO A 124 18.01 -20.23 4.58
CA PRO A 124 16.71 -20.06 5.17
C PRO A 124 16.30 -18.58 5.24
N TRP A 125 14.99 -18.31 5.15
CA TRP A 125 14.43 -17.00 5.45
C TRP A 125 14.83 -16.56 6.88
N PRO A 126 15.22 -15.29 7.14
CA PRO A 126 15.14 -14.15 6.23
C PRO A 126 16.39 -13.89 5.38
N ASP A 127 17.47 -14.69 5.50
CA ASP A 127 18.72 -14.52 4.75
C ASP A 127 18.62 -14.96 3.30
N GLY A 128 17.69 -15.85 3.04
CA GLY A 128 17.30 -16.35 1.71
C GLY A 128 15.81 -16.61 1.66
N ASP A 129 15.41 -17.51 0.76
CA ASP A 129 14.00 -17.74 0.42
C ASP A 129 13.49 -19.13 0.83
N ARG A 130 14.35 -19.97 1.46
CA ARG A 130 13.96 -21.30 1.91
C ARG A 130 13.20 -21.24 3.25
N MET A 131 12.19 -22.09 3.41
CA MET A 131 11.58 -22.34 4.73
C MET A 131 12.66 -22.71 5.75
N SER A 132 12.48 -22.28 6.99
CA SER A 132 13.39 -22.66 8.07
C SER A 132 13.31 -24.15 8.41
N ASP A 133 14.44 -24.76 8.63
CA ASP A 133 14.52 -26.13 9.18
C ASP A 133 14.45 -26.12 10.73
N THR A 134 14.33 -24.95 11.35
CA THR A 134 14.24 -24.82 12.81
C THR A 134 12.94 -25.44 13.29
N ILE A 135 13.04 -26.42 14.18
CA ILE A 135 11.89 -27.03 14.84
C ILE A 135 11.61 -26.25 16.12
N PHE A 136 10.39 -25.82 16.25
CA PHE A 136 9.88 -25.17 17.47
C PHE A 136 8.92 -26.15 18.16
N PRO A 137 9.32 -26.79 19.28
CA PRO A 137 8.49 -27.80 19.97
C PRO A 137 7.11 -27.29 20.41
N GLU A 138 7.01 -25.97 20.63
CA GLU A 138 5.77 -25.29 21.00
C GLU A 138 4.78 -25.08 19.85
N ILE A 139 5.17 -25.40 18.60
CA ILE A 139 4.29 -25.24 17.44
C ILE A 139 3.62 -26.58 17.09
N ASP A 140 2.30 -26.60 17.19
CA ASP A 140 1.51 -27.63 16.52
C ASP A 140 1.46 -27.36 15.01
N THR A 141 2.37 -28.00 14.27
CA THR A 141 2.51 -27.80 12.82
C THR A 141 1.27 -28.23 12.03
N THR A 142 0.49 -29.19 12.53
CA THR A 142 -0.74 -29.64 11.90
C THR A 142 -1.83 -28.56 12.04
N SER A 143 -2.02 -28.06 13.24
CA SER A 143 -2.95 -26.95 13.49
C SER A 143 -2.55 -25.69 12.73
N LEU A 144 -1.25 -25.38 12.65
CA LEU A 144 -0.76 -24.22 11.89
C LEU A 144 -1.04 -24.34 10.39
N LYS A 145 -0.73 -25.50 9.79
CA LYS A 145 -1.05 -25.80 8.39
C LYS A 145 -2.55 -25.70 8.13
N HIS A 146 -3.37 -26.21 9.04
CA HIS A 146 -4.82 -26.10 8.94
C HIS A 146 -5.26 -24.63 8.98
N ALA A 147 -4.77 -23.84 9.93
CA ALA A 147 -5.12 -22.43 10.08
C ALA A 147 -4.71 -21.61 8.83
N VAL A 148 -3.55 -21.89 8.24
CA VAL A 148 -3.14 -21.30 6.95
C VAL A 148 -4.08 -21.76 5.83
N GLY A 149 -4.41 -23.05 5.77
CA GLY A 149 -5.27 -23.62 4.72
C GLY A 149 -6.69 -23.05 4.71
N VAL A 150 -7.29 -22.80 5.89
CA VAL A 150 -8.64 -22.22 5.99
C VAL A 150 -8.69 -20.75 5.56
N ALA A 151 -7.56 -20.07 5.39
CA ALA A 151 -7.53 -18.73 4.82
C ALA A 151 -7.91 -18.71 3.34
N PHE A 152 -7.74 -19.81 2.64
CA PHE A 152 -8.02 -19.92 1.20
C PHE A 152 -9.46 -20.41 0.94
N ASP A 153 -9.97 -20.09 -0.24
CA ASP A 153 -11.25 -20.62 -0.70
C ASP A 153 -11.12 -22.08 -1.10
N LYS A 154 -12.20 -22.83 -0.93
CA LYS A 154 -12.33 -24.15 -1.54
C LYS A 154 -12.52 -24.01 -3.06
N PRO A 155 -12.18 -25.03 -3.85
CA PRO A 155 -12.45 -25.03 -5.29
C PRO A 155 -13.89 -24.61 -5.60
N GLY A 156 -14.04 -23.62 -6.51
CA GLY A 156 -15.34 -23.06 -6.89
C GLY A 156 -15.91 -21.95 -6.01
N ALA A 157 -15.34 -21.68 -4.83
CA ALA A 157 -15.72 -20.56 -3.97
C ALA A 157 -14.75 -19.37 -4.18
N LYS A 158 -15.30 -18.15 -4.24
CA LYS A 158 -14.52 -16.91 -4.42
C LYS A 158 -14.83 -15.87 -3.34
N VAL A 159 -15.05 -16.32 -2.10
CA VAL A 159 -15.49 -15.42 -1.03
C VAL A 159 -14.32 -14.69 -0.40
N LYS A 160 -13.23 -15.39 -0.08
CA LYS A 160 -12.07 -14.84 0.63
C LYS A 160 -11.03 -14.28 -0.32
N ARG A 161 -10.84 -14.93 -1.47
CA ARG A 161 -9.86 -14.58 -2.52
C ARG A 161 -8.46 -14.31 -1.96
N THR A 162 -8.04 -15.12 -0.98
CA THR A 162 -6.69 -15.03 -0.41
C THR A 162 -5.67 -15.50 -1.43
N ALA A 163 -4.69 -14.66 -1.75
CA ALA A 163 -3.63 -14.96 -2.70
C ALA A 163 -2.43 -15.61 -2.02
N ALA A 164 -2.00 -15.09 -0.88
CA ALA A 164 -0.85 -15.60 -0.15
C ALA A 164 -0.99 -15.39 1.36
N VAL A 165 -0.42 -16.33 2.13
CA VAL A 165 -0.23 -16.23 3.57
C VAL A 165 1.23 -16.57 3.87
N ALA A 166 1.88 -15.79 4.76
CA ALA A 166 3.19 -16.11 5.31
C ALA A 166 3.17 -15.89 6.83
N VAL A 167 3.72 -16.84 7.58
CA VAL A 167 3.78 -16.79 9.05
C VAL A 167 5.22 -16.90 9.48
N ALA A 168 5.72 -15.86 10.15
CA ALA A 168 7.06 -15.86 10.75
C ALA A 168 6.94 -15.84 12.28
N TYR A 169 7.70 -16.70 12.94
CA TYR A 169 7.77 -16.85 14.39
C TYR A 169 9.23 -16.80 14.85
N LYS A 170 9.50 -15.97 15.87
CA LYS A 170 10.86 -15.80 16.39
C LYS A 170 11.92 -15.59 15.28
N GLY A 171 11.59 -14.79 14.26
CA GLY A 171 12.47 -14.47 13.16
C GLY A 171 12.68 -15.59 12.13
N LYS A 172 11.83 -16.60 12.09
CA LYS A 172 11.88 -17.69 11.11
C LYS A 172 10.54 -17.88 10.41
N LEU A 173 10.57 -18.11 9.11
CA LEU A 173 9.37 -18.46 8.34
C LEU A 173 8.96 -19.90 8.68
N VAL A 174 7.78 -20.07 9.29
CA VAL A 174 7.32 -21.38 9.82
C VAL A 174 6.12 -21.95 9.06
N ALA A 175 5.37 -21.12 8.34
CA ALA A 175 4.30 -21.58 7.46
C ALA A 175 4.05 -20.58 6.33
N GLU A 176 3.61 -21.09 5.19
CA GLU A 176 3.16 -20.27 4.07
C GLU A 176 2.14 -21.03 3.21
N GLY A 177 1.33 -20.29 2.47
CA GLY A 177 0.36 -20.83 1.53
C GLY A 177 0.12 -19.86 0.36
N TYR A 178 -0.21 -20.40 -0.81
CA TYR A 178 -0.37 -19.63 -2.05
C TYR A 178 -1.55 -20.16 -2.86
N TRP A 179 -2.26 -19.27 -3.54
CA TRP A 179 -3.39 -19.63 -4.40
C TRP A 179 -2.88 -20.14 -5.75
N LYS A 180 -2.58 -21.43 -5.79
CA LYS A 180 -1.95 -22.08 -6.95
C LYS A 180 -2.82 -22.04 -8.22
N GLU A 181 -4.15 -22.14 -8.07
CA GLU A 181 -5.10 -22.07 -9.18
C GLU A 181 -5.11 -20.69 -9.87
N GLN A 182 -4.55 -19.68 -9.24
CA GLN A 182 -4.33 -18.34 -9.80
C GLN A 182 -2.85 -18.07 -10.10
N SER A 183 -2.04 -19.12 -10.22
CA SER A 183 -0.61 -19.04 -10.49
C SER A 183 0.17 -18.16 -9.49
N ILE A 184 -0.33 -18.06 -8.26
CA ILE A 184 0.37 -17.34 -7.20
C ILE A 184 1.45 -18.24 -6.60
N THR A 185 2.68 -17.73 -6.58
CA THR A 185 3.88 -18.41 -6.09
C THR A 185 4.54 -17.60 -4.97
N PRO A 186 5.54 -18.14 -4.27
CA PRO A 186 6.33 -17.39 -3.30
C PRO A 186 6.95 -16.09 -3.84
N ASP A 187 7.24 -16.04 -5.13
CA ASP A 187 7.90 -14.92 -5.81
C ASP A 187 6.92 -13.92 -6.42
N THR A 188 5.63 -14.26 -6.43
CA THR A 188 4.60 -13.37 -7.00
C THR A 188 4.54 -12.07 -6.20
N LYS A 189 4.78 -10.96 -6.87
CA LYS A 189 4.61 -9.63 -6.31
C LYS A 189 3.14 -9.28 -6.28
N LEU A 190 2.65 -8.93 -5.11
CA LEU A 190 1.26 -8.53 -4.90
C LEU A 190 1.21 -7.09 -4.40
N TRP A 191 0.16 -6.38 -4.78
CA TRP A 191 -0.02 -4.99 -4.45
C TRP A 191 -0.28 -4.81 -2.96
N GLY A 192 0.54 -4.00 -2.28
CA GLY A 192 0.41 -3.72 -0.86
C GLY A 192 -0.70 -2.71 -0.52
N TRP A 193 -1.10 -1.88 -1.50
CA TRP A 193 -2.04 -0.80 -1.27
C TRP A 193 -1.58 0.06 -0.07
N SER A 194 -2.49 0.41 0.83
CA SER A 194 -2.20 1.27 1.98
C SER A 194 -1.20 0.71 2.99
N MET A 195 -0.72 -0.54 2.84
CA MET A 195 0.43 -1.01 3.64
C MET A 195 1.68 -0.16 3.37
N ASN A 196 1.76 0.50 2.21
CA ASN A 196 2.86 1.41 1.88
C ASN A 196 2.94 2.65 2.79
N LYS A 197 1.84 3.03 3.44
CA LYS A 197 1.85 4.09 4.46
C LYS A 197 2.80 3.74 5.62
N SER A 198 2.83 2.46 6.00
CA SER A 198 3.77 2.01 7.02
C SER A 198 5.22 2.01 6.54
N MET A 199 5.46 1.88 5.21
CA MET A 199 6.81 2.05 4.68
C MET A 199 7.29 3.49 4.74
N VAL A 200 6.41 4.48 4.50
CA VAL A 200 6.82 5.88 4.68
C VAL A 200 7.12 6.19 6.14
N ASN A 201 6.45 5.53 7.11
CA ASN A 201 6.84 5.62 8.52
C ASN A 201 8.30 5.18 8.73
N ALA A 202 8.71 4.04 8.16
CA ALA A 202 10.09 3.57 8.28
C ALA A 202 11.09 4.55 7.65
N MET A 203 10.78 5.06 6.45
CA MET A 203 11.64 6.01 5.74
C MET A 203 11.81 7.35 6.50
N ILE A 204 10.72 7.88 7.04
CA ILE A 204 10.77 9.06 7.93
C ILE A 204 11.59 8.75 9.19
N GLY A 205 11.42 7.56 9.78
CA GLY A 205 12.22 7.12 10.93
C GLY A 205 13.72 7.06 10.63
N ILE A 206 14.10 6.64 9.43
CA ILE A 206 15.50 6.63 9.01
C ILE A 206 16.05 8.07 8.89
N LEU A 207 15.30 9.01 8.29
CA LEU A 207 15.70 10.42 8.24
C LEU A 207 15.84 11.05 9.63
N VAL A 208 14.93 10.72 10.55
CA VAL A 208 15.03 11.15 11.96
C VAL A 208 16.28 10.59 12.63
N LYS A 209 16.61 9.31 12.38
CA LYS A 209 17.85 8.70 12.89
C LYS A 209 19.11 9.37 12.35
N GLN A 210 19.08 9.82 11.09
CA GLN A 210 20.18 10.51 10.42
C GLN A 210 20.31 11.97 10.88
N GLY A 211 19.32 12.50 11.61
CA GLY A 211 19.28 13.89 12.04
C GLY A 211 18.78 14.87 10.97
N GLU A 212 18.31 14.35 9.83
CA GLU A 212 17.87 15.15 8.69
C GLU A 212 16.42 15.67 8.86
N LEU A 213 15.65 15.06 9.75
CA LEU A 213 14.25 15.43 9.98
C LEU A 213 13.88 15.34 11.47
N SER A 214 13.07 16.29 11.94
CA SER A 214 12.46 16.25 13.27
C SER A 214 10.95 16.09 13.16
N ILE A 215 10.39 15.09 13.86
CA ILE A 215 8.93 14.89 13.87
C ILE A 215 8.18 16.03 14.58
N SER A 216 8.79 16.72 15.53
CA SER A 216 8.18 17.83 16.27
C SER A 216 8.27 19.17 15.52
N ALA A 217 9.05 19.25 14.46
CA ALA A 217 9.13 20.44 13.64
C ALA A 217 7.90 20.60 12.73
N SER A 218 7.60 21.82 12.33
CA SER A 218 6.64 22.10 11.25
C SER A 218 7.01 21.30 10.00
N ALA A 219 5.99 20.76 9.33
CA ALA A 219 6.19 20.03 8.09
C ALA A 219 6.86 20.94 7.04
N PRO A 220 7.99 20.52 6.44
CA PRO A 220 8.72 21.35 5.48
C PRO A 220 8.01 21.32 4.11
N VAL A 221 6.86 21.99 4.05
CA VAL A 221 6.04 22.23 2.85
C VAL A 221 6.02 23.71 2.59
N GLU A 222 6.73 24.17 1.56
CA GLU A 222 6.95 25.59 1.28
C GLU A 222 5.64 26.35 1.08
N GLU A 223 4.68 25.75 0.40
CA GLU A 223 3.37 26.34 0.11
C GLU A 223 2.56 26.66 1.38
N TRP A 224 2.86 25.98 2.50
CA TRP A 224 2.14 26.16 3.76
C TRP A 224 2.66 27.30 4.62
N LEU A 225 3.85 27.84 4.32
CA LEU A 225 4.48 28.92 5.11
C LEU A 225 3.63 30.20 5.17
N LYS A 226 2.72 30.40 4.20
CA LYS A 226 1.90 31.60 4.04
C LYS A 226 0.54 31.54 4.75
N ASP A 227 0.17 30.38 5.32
CA ASP A 227 -1.14 30.20 5.94
C ASP A 227 -1.06 29.34 7.23
N LYS A 228 -2.21 28.98 7.81
CA LYS A 228 -2.30 28.23 9.06
C LYS A 228 -1.70 26.81 8.97
N ARG A 229 -1.53 26.25 7.79
CA ARG A 229 -0.94 24.92 7.61
C ARG A 229 0.53 24.85 8.02
N ARG A 230 1.22 26.00 8.18
CA ARG A 230 2.56 26.09 8.77
C ARG A 230 2.64 25.55 10.21
N GLU A 231 1.48 25.43 10.89
CA GLU A 231 1.39 24.87 12.25
C GLU A 231 1.40 23.34 12.27
N ILE A 232 1.17 22.71 11.12
CA ILE A 232 1.14 21.26 11.00
C ILE A 232 2.56 20.72 11.13
N THR A 233 2.76 19.82 12.10
CA THR A 233 4.06 19.15 12.30
C THR A 233 4.14 17.85 11.48
N VAL A 234 5.36 17.33 11.32
CA VAL A 234 5.57 15.99 10.75
C VAL A 234 4.85 14.95 11.61
N ASN A 235 4.82 15.10 12.94
CA ASN A 235 4.10 14.22 13.85
C ASN A 235 2.59 14.20 13.59
N ASP A 236 1.98 15.35 13.31
CA ASP A 236 0.55 15.43 13.00
C ASP A 236 0.20 14.67 11.71
N LEU A 237 1.08 14.75 10.71
CA LEU A 237 0.97 13.96 9.49
C LEU A 237 1.16 12.46 9.75
N MET A 238 2.17 12.09 10.53
CA MET A 238 2.44 10.69 10.90
C MET A 238 1.24 10.04 11.59
N HIS A 239 0.54 10.78 12.46
CA HIS A 239 -0.61 10.30 13.21
C HIS A 239 -1.96 10.54 12.53
N MET A 240 -2.00 11.00 11.28
CA MET A 240 -3.25 11.29 10.55
C MET A 240 -4.15 12.31 11.27
N SER A 241 -3.55 13.29 11.94
CA SER A 241 -4.22 14.30 12.76
C SER A 241 -3.86 15.72 12.33
N SER A 242 -3.57 15.93 11.06
CA SER A 242 -3.12 17.22 10.51
C SER A 242 -4.20 18.30 10.48
N GLY A 243 -5.48 17.94 10.57
CA GLY A 243 -6.59 18.87 10.41
C GLY A 243 -6.86 19.33 8.97
N LEU A 244 -6.20 18.72 7.98
CA LEU A 244 -6.48 18.96 6.57
C LEU A 244 -7.83 18.34 6.17
N LYS A 245 -8.58 19.04 5.32
CA LYS A 245 -9.79 18.49 4.71
C LYS A 245 -9.42 17.36 3.76
N TRP A 246 -10.06 16.21 3.94
CA TRP A 246 -9.80 15.04 3.09
C TRP A 246 -11.00 14.10 3.07
N ASN A 247 -11.30 13.54 1.90
CA ASN A 247 -12.28 12.46 1.74
C ASN A 247 -11.58 11.23 1.16
N GLU A 248 -11.62 10.13 1.90
CA GLU A 248 -11.00 8.84 1.55
C GLU A 248 -12.01 7.83 0.97
N ASP A 249 -13.15 8.30 0.46
CA ASP A 249 -14.16 7.42 -0.14
C ASP A 249 -13.67 6.87 -1.49
N TYR A 250 -13.52 5.56 -1.58
CA TYR A 250 -13.12 4.86 -2.81
C TYR A 250 -14.31 4.38 -3.66
N ALA A 251 -15.54 4.55 -3.18
CA ALA A 251 -16.75 4.18 -3.92
C ALA A 251 -17.23 5.29 -4.88
N ASP A 252 -16.76 6.51 -4.68
CA ASP A 252 -17.16 7.67 -5.47
C ASP A 252 -15.96 8.57 -5.83
N VAL A 253 -16.24 9.69 -6.50
CA VAL A 253 -15.28 10.77 -6.74
C VAL A 253 -14.94 11.43 -5.41
N SER A 254 -13.69 11.32 -5.01
CA SER A 254 -13.17 11.88 -3.77
C SER A 254 -11.77 12.46 -4.00
N GLU A 255 -11.21 13.15 -3.01
CA GLU A 255 -9.82 13.60 -3.07
C GLU A 255 -8.87 12.42 -3.27
N ALA A 256 -9.11 11.29 -2.59
CA ALA A 256 -8.28 10.10 -2.72
C ALA A 256 -8.32 9.49 -4.12
N THR A 257 -9.52 9.28 -4.69
CA THR A 257 -9.66 8.67 -6.02
C THR A 257 -9.21 9.62 -7.14
N THR A 258 -9.43 10.92 -6.97
CA THR A 258 -8.95 11.95 -7.89
C THR A 258 -7.42 11.99 -7.90
N MET A 259 -6.79 12.09 -6.75
CA MET A 259 -5.33 12.10 -6.60
C MET A 259 -4.67 10.88 -7.23
N LEU A 260 -5.21 9.66 -6.96
CA LEU A 260 -4.58 8.41 -7.40
C LEU A 260 -4.81 8.07 -8.88
N TYR A 261 -5.98 8.44 -9.43
CA TYR A 261 -6.41 7.92 -10.74
C TYR A 261 -6.66 8.99 -11.80
N ARG A 262 -6.61 10.26 -11.41
CA ARG A 262 -6.80 11.37 -12.32
C ARG A 262 -5.60 12.32 -12.35
N GLU A 263 -5.06 12.67 -11.19
CA GLU A 263 -3.92 13.58 -11.10
C GLU A 263 -2.61 12.87 -11.51
N ARG A 264 -1.62 13.66 -11.96
CA ARG A 264 -0.30 13.17 -12.37
C ARG A 264 0.78 13.47 -11.34
N ASN A 265 0.47 14.33 -10.38
CA ASN A 265 1.31 14.70 -9.25
C ASN A 265 0.54 14.52 -7.94
N CYS A 266 0.73 13.38 -7.30
CA CYS A 266 0.01 13.04 -6.05
C CYS A 266 0.43 13.95 -4.88
N TYR A 267 1.70 14.35 -4.81
CA TYR A 267 2.17 15.27 -3.78
C TYR A 267 1.49 16.64 -3.93
N GLN A 268 1.58 17.24 -5.13
CA GLN A 268 0.97 18.55 -5.39
C GLN A 268 -0.53 18.54 -5.13
N SER A 269 -1.23 17.49 -5.55
CA SER A 269 -2.66 17.31 -5.26
C SER A 269 -2.94 17.31 -3.75
N ALA A 270 -2.13 16.59 -2.98
CA ALA A 270 -2.33 16.43 -1.54
C ALA A 270 -2.03 17.71 -0.74
N ILE A 271 -0.97 18.46 -1.08
CA ILE A 271 -0.61 19.69 -0.34
C ILE A 271 -1.58 20.84 -0.56
N THR A 272 -2.44 20.79 -1.59
CA THR A 272 -3.50 21.78 -1.83
C THR A 272 -4.70 21.62 -0.91
N ALA A 273 -4.77 20.53 -0.14
CA ALA A 273 -5.86 20.27 0.80
C ALA A 273 -6.05 21.45 1.78
N PRO A 274 -7.29 21.98 1.93
CA PRO A 274 -7.56 23.10 2.81
C PRO A 274 -7.32 22.78 4.29
N PHE A 275 -6.88 23.76 5.05
CA PHE A 275 -6.89 23.70 6.52
C PHE A 275 -8.32 23.78 7.03
N GLU A 276 -8.82 22.71 7.64
CA GLU A 276 -10.20 22.61 8.12
C GLU A 276 -10.28 22.70 9.65
N LYS A 277 -9.34 22.06 10.35
CA LYS A 277 -9.31 22.00 11.80
C LYS A 277 -7.88 22.20 12.34
N LYS A 278 -7.76 22.51 13.61
CA LYS A 278 -6.48 22.53 14.30
C LYS A 278 -5.86 21.14 14.31
N PRO A 279 -4.53 21.00 14.14
CA PRO A 279 -3.85 19.71 14.33
C PRO A 279 -4.19 19.09 15.68
N ASN A 280 -4.22 17.75 15.73
CA ASN A 280 -4.54 16.92 16.90
C ASN A 280 -5.97 17.05 17.48
N THR A 281 -6.89 17.71 16.77
CA THR A 281 -8.30 17.80 17.21
C THR A 281 -9.20 16.74 16.58
N GLU A 282 -8.82 16.19 15.45
CA GLU A 282 -9.53 15.13 14.74
C GLU A 282 -8.54 14.16 14.12
N TRP A 283 -8.84 12.87 14.22
CA TRP A 283 -8.17 11.84 13.45
C TRP A 283 -8.92 11.60 12.13
N LYS A 284 -8.19 11.71 11.01
CA LYS A 284 -8.75 11.50 9.68
C LYS A 284 -7.78 10.71 8.82
N TYR A 285 -8.10 9.46 8.54
CA TYR A 285 -7.30 8.62 7.66
C TYR A 285 -7.21 9.25 6.27
N SER A 286 -6.00 9.38 5.73
CA SER A 286 -5.74 10.14 4.50
C SER A 286 -4.60 9.57 3.69
N SER A 287 -4.89 9.16 2.45
CA SER A 287 -3.87 8.84 1.44
C SER A 287 -3.08 10.08 1.03
N GLY A 288 -3.72 11.26 1.02
CA GLY A 288 -3.02 12.53 0.78
C GLY A 288 -1.92 12.77 1.79
N THR A 289 -2.21 12.58 3.09
CA THR A 289 -1.21 12.74 4.16
C THR A 289 0.02 11.85 3.96
N ALA A 290 -0.15 10.61 3.53
CA ALA A 290 0.99 9.72 3.24
C ALA A 290 1.81 10.20 2.03
N ASN A 291 1.18 10.79 1.02
CA ASN A 291 1.87 11.37 -0.13
C ASN A 291 2.53 12.72 0.20
N ILE A 292 1.99 13.49 1.15
CA ILE A 292 2.69 14.65 1.71
C ILE A 292 3.99 14.21 2.40
N LEU A 293 3.94 13.17 3.24
CA LEU A 293 5.13 12.59 3.87
C LEU A 293 6.16 12.10 2.83
N SER A 294 5.70 11.51 1.72
CA SER A 294 6.57 11.14 0.60
C SER A 294 7.23 12.33 -0.08
N GLY A 295 6.50 13.44 -0.23
CA GLY A 295 7.07 14.68 -0.75
C GLY A 295 8.08 15.29 0.22
N ILE A 296 7.80 15.26 1.53
CA ILE A 296 8.75 15.68 2.56
C ILE A 296 10.04 14.86 2.48
N LEU A 297 9.94 13.52 2.30
CA LEU A 297 11.10 12.67 2.07
C LEU A 297 11.94 13.18 0.88
N ARG A 298 11.31 13.51 -0.26
CA ARG A 298 12.01 14.04 -1.43
C ARG A 298 12.66 15.39 -1.17
N ASN A 299 11.94 16.29 -0.49
CA ASN A 299 12.42 17.63 -0.21
C ASN A 299 13.56 17.67 0.84
N THR A 300 13.68 16.62 1.67
CA THR A 300 14.75 16.47 2.66
C THR A 300 16.05 15.95 2.02
N LEU A 301 15.94 15.16 0.95
CA LEU A 301 17.08 14.59 0.26
C LEU A 301 17.65 15.57 -0.79
N ASN A 302 18.95 15.51 -1.06
CA ASN A 302 19.66 16.57 -1.78
C ASN A 302 19.36 16.61 -3.29
N ASN A 303 18.98 15.45 -3.88
CA ASN A 303 18.78 15.34 -5.32
C ASN A 303 17.95 14.10 -5.66
N ASP A 304 17.47 14.04 -6.90
CA ASP A 304 16.65 12.94 -7.41
C ASP A 304 17.33 11.56 -7.35
N PRO A 305 18.61 11.37 -7.72
CA PRO A 305 19.28 10.08 -7.55
C PRO A 305 19.27 9.58 -6.11
N GLU A 306 19.58 10.43 -5.14
CA GLU A 306 19.54 10.08 -3.72
C GLU A 306 18.13 9.70 -3.27
N TYR A 307 17.12 10.46 -3.70
CA TYR A 307 15.72 10.18 -3.40
C TYR A 307 15.27 8.81 -3.93
N PHE A 308 15.60 8.47 -5.18
CA PHE A 308 15.20 7.19 -5.77
C PHE A 308 15.96 6.01 -5.16
N GLU A 309 17.21 6.20 -4.75
CA GLU A 309 18.02 5.17 -4.09
C GLU A 309 17.61 4.95 -2.65
N PHE A 310 17.18 5.99 -1.96
CA PHE A 310 16.99 5.99 -0.50
C PHE A 310 16.12 4.82 0.00
N PRO A 311 14.92 4.54 -0.51
CA PRO A 311 14.11 3.43 -0.02
C PRO A 311 14.82 2.08 -0.18
N TYR A 312 15.54 1.91 -1.28
CA TYR A 312 16.25 0.67 -1.58
C TYR A 312 17.52 0.53 -0.76
N LYS A 313 18.37 1.54 -0.75
CA LYS A 313 19.64 1.54 -0.04
C LYS A 313 19.47 1.46 1.48
N GLU A 314 18.57 2.26 2.02
CA GLU A 314 18.45 2.45 3.46
C GLU A 314 17.45 1.49 4.12
N LEU A 315 16.52 0.90 3.35
CA LEU A 315 15.50 0.02 3.89
C LEU A 315 15.45 -1.33 3.17
N PHE A 316 15.04 -1.39 1.91
CA PHE A 316 14.67 -2.67 1.28
C PHE A 316 15.85 -3.62 1.09
N ASN A 317 17.00 -3.12 0.63
CA ASN A 317 18.20 -3.96 0.44
C ASN A 317 18.77 -4.44 1.79
N LYS A 318 18.73 -3.60 2.83
CA LYS A 318 19.15 -3.99 4.18
C LYS A 318 18.30 -5.13 4.73
N LEU A 319 17.00 -5.09 4.47
CA LEU A 319 16.06 -6.16 4.86
C LEU A 319 16.09 -7.38 3.93
N GLY A 320 16.74 -7.28 2.77
CA GLY A 320 16.70 -8.31 1.73
C GLY A 320 15.31 -8.44 1.08
N MET A 321 14.55 -7.35 0.97
CA MET A 321 13.25 -7.29 0.30
C MET A 321 13.44 -7.16 -1.23
N ASN A 322 14.01 -8.19 -1.84
CA ASN A 322 14.47 -8.15 -3.24
C ASN A 322 13.32 -8.04 -4.26
N SER A 323 12.11 -8.43 -3.90
CA SER A 323 10.94 -8.31 -4.78
C SER A 323 10.27 -6.94 -4.72
N MET A 324 10.64 -6.08 -3.76
CA MET A 324 9.97 -4.80 -3.54
C MET A 324 10.13 -3.85 -4.72
N VAL A 325 9.02 -3.30 -5.17
CA VAL A 325 8.95 -2.20 -6.13
C VAL A 325 8.04 -1.13 -5.55
N LEU A 326 8.60 0.04 -5.29
CA LEU A 326 7.86 1.23 -4.90
C LEU A 326 7.72 2.13 -6.14
N GLU A 327 6.48 2.39 -6.58
CA GLU A 327 6.23 3.10 -7.82
C GLU A 327 6.06 4.59 -7.59
N THR A 328 6.45 5.38 -8.59
CA THR A 328 6.27 6.83 -8.58
C THR A 328 5.08 7.25 -9.46
N ASP A 329 4.58 8.46 -9.21
CA ASP A 329 3.69 9.16 -10.15
C ASP A 329 4.46 9.75 -11.35
N ALA A 330 3.77 10.44 -12.25
CA ALA A 330 4.37 11.02 -13.45
C ALA A 330 5.33 12.18 -13.17
N HIS A 331 5.29 12.75 -11.98
CA HIS A 331 6.23 13.78 -11.51
C HIS A 331 7.33 13.21 -10.60
N ASN A 332 7.50 11.89 -10.63
CA ASN A 332 8.56 11.18 -9.93
C ASN A 332 8.48 11.22 -8.39
N TYR A 333 7.31 11.47 -7.80
CA TYR A 333 7.08 11.27 -6.37
C TYR A 333 6.65 9.81 -6.12
N PHE A 334 7.29 9.13 -5.17
CA PHE A 334 6.80 7.84 -4.70
C PHE A 334 5.38 7.96 -4.17
N VAL A 335 4.46 7.12 -4.67
CA VAL A 335 3.07 7.13 -4.20
C VAL A 335 2.97 6.24 -2.96
N CYS A 336 3.54 6.72 -1.86
CA CYS A 336 3.64 5.99 -0.59
C CYS A 336 2.29 5.70 0.08
N SER A 337 1.21 6.30 -0.40
CA SER A 337 -0.13 5.93 0.05
C SER A 337 -0.57 4.55 -0.45
N SER A 338 -0.06 4.09 -1.62
CA SER A 338 -0.73 3.01 -2.35
C SER A 338 0.14 2.16 -3.27
N TYR A 339 1.19 2.69 -3.91
CA TYR A 339 1.80 2.04 -5.07
C TYR A 339 3.10 1.31 -4.73
N GLY A 340 2.97 0.14 -4.11
CA GLY A 340 4.11 -0.75 -3.84
C GLY A 340 3.72 -2.20 -3.96
N TYR A 341 4.64 -3.00 -4.50
CA TYR A 341 4.49 -4.42 -4.77
C TYR A 341 5.63 -5.21 -4.13
N ALA A 342 5.31 -6.29 -3.45
CA ALA A 342 6.30 -7.23 -2.95
C ALA A 342 5.70 -8.63 -2.78
N SER A 343 6.54 -9.64 -2.65
CA SER A 343 6.14 -10.99 -2.26
C SER A 343 5.67 -11.04 -0.81
N ALA A 344 4.87 -12.05 -0.45
CA ALA A 344 4.42 -12.23 0.93
C ALA A 344 5.60 -12.41 1.90
N ARG A 345 6.66 -13.06 1.44
CA ARG A 345 7.90 -13.25 2.22
C ARG A 345 8.62 -11.93 2.51
N ASP A 346 8.67 -11.01 1.55
CA ASP A 346 9.30 -9.70 1.74
C ASP A 346 8.44 -8.79 2.61
N TRP A 347 7.10 -8.83 2.47
CA TRP A 347 6.20 -8.17 3.41
C TRP A 347 6.38 -8.69 4.85
N ALA A 348 6.68 -9.99 5.03
CA ALA A 348 6.98 -10.54 6.34
C ALA A 348 8.31 -10.01 6.90
N LYS A 349 9.35 -9.78 6.07
CA LYS A 349 10.61 -9.15 6.50
C LYS A 349 10.37 -7.73 7.03
N PHE A 350 9.50 -6.96 6.35
CA PHE A 350 9.11 -5.64 6.85
C PHE A 350 8.42 -5.71 8.22
N GLY A 351 7.47 -6.62 8.40
CA GLY A 351 6.84 -6.87 9.70
C GLY A 351 7.84 -7.30 10.77
N GLN A 352 8.82 -8.12 10.39
CA GLN A 352 9.87 -8.60 11.31
C GLN A 352 10.79 -7.48 11.80
N LEU A 353 11.08 -6.47 10.97
CA LEU A 353 11.84 -5.28 11.40
C LEU A 353 11.15 -4.59 12.58
N TYR A 354 9.84 -4.40 12.50
CA TYR A 354 9.06 -3.78 13.59
C TYR A 354 8.89 -4.69 14.80
N LEU A 355 8.81 -6.01 14.59
CA LEU A 355 8.79 -6.98 15.69
C LEU A 355 10.11 -6.94 16.49
N GLN A 356 11.22 -6.66 15.82
CA GLN A 356 12.56 -6.55 16.40
C GLN A 356 12.96 -5.13 16.82
N ASP A 357 11.97 -4.26 17.09
CA ASP A 357 12.17 -2.88 17.55
C ASP A 357 13.10 -2.05 16.65
N GLY A 358 13.02 -2.27 15.33
CA GLY A 358 13.79 -1.52 14.34
C GLY A 358 15.24 -1.99 14.15
N VAL A 359 15.61 -3.11 14.76
CA VAL A 359 16.95 -3.72 14.60
C VAL A 359 16.86 -4.88 13.60
N TRP A 360 17.80 -4.97 12.68
CA TRP A 360 17.89 -6.02 11.68
C TRP A 360 19.30 -6.57 11.60
N LYS A 361 19.47 -7.86 11.93
CA LYS A 361 20.77 -8.56 11.92
C LYS A 361 21.90 -7.83 12.69
N GLY A 362 21.54 -7.17 13.78
CA GLY A 362 22.46 -6.37 14.59
C GLY A 362 22.56 -4.91 14.18
N ASP A 363 22.11 -4.54 12.98
CA ASP A 363 22.07 -3.15 12.52
C ASP A 363 20.82 -2.45 12.99
N THR A 364 20.97 -1.29 13.62
CA THR A 364 19.86 -0.41 13.97
C THR A 364 19.37 0.31 12.72
N ILE A 365 18.27 -0.11 12.13
CA ILE A 365 17.67 0.53 10.95
C ILE A 365 16.82 1.73 11.38
N LEU A 366 15.90 1.54 12.34
CA LEU A 366 15.06 2.60 12.88
C LEU A 366 15.64 3.15 14.19
N PRO A 367 15.42 4.43 14.53
CA PRO A 367 15.95 4.98 15.78
C PRO A 367 15.35 4.29 17.00
N LYS A 368 16.12 4.20 18.08
CA LYS A 368 15.65 3.62 19.35
C LYS A 368 14.34 4.30 19.78
N GLY A 369 13.36 3.49 20.17
CA GLY A 369 12.04 3.96 20.58
C GLY A 369 11.07 4.27 19.42
N TRP A 370 11.51 4.14 18.16
CA TRP A 370 10.65 4.43 17.00
C TRP A 370 9.42 3.51 16.91
N VAL A 371 9.59 2.23 17.23
CA VAL A 371 8.46 1.29 17.23
C VAL A 371 7.49 1.61 18.36
N THR A 372 7.99 2.02 19.53
CA THR A 372 7.13 2.52 20.61
C THR A 372 6.36 3.76 20.17
N TYR A 373 7.02 4.75 19.56
CA TYR A 373 6.38 5.91 18.96
C TYR A 373 5.32 5.51 17.92
N THR A 374 5.66 4.60 17.02
CA THR A 374 4.73 4.08 16.00
C THR A 374 3.47 3.48 16.60
N ARG A 375 3.57 2.81 17.76
CA ARG A 375 2.48 2.16 18.48
C ARG A 375 1.77 3.06 19.49
N THR A 376 2.21 4.30 19.64
CA THR A 376 1.52 5.29 20.46
C THR A 376 0.28 5.78 19.70
N PRO A 377 -0.93 5.66 20.28
CA PRO A 377 -2.13 6.11 19.58
C PRO A 377 -2.10 7.61 19.33
N ALA A 378 -2.61 8.02 18.18
CA ALA A 378 -3.03 9.41 17.99
C ALA A 378 -4.17 9.73 18.97
N ASP A 379 -4.11 10.87 19.65
CA ASP A 379 -5.08 11.22 20.72
C ASP A 379 -6.53 11.10 20.26
N ALA A 380 -6.84 11.61 19.08
CA ALA A 380 -8.19 11.58 18.50
C ALA A 380 -8.55 10.25 17.81
N ALA A 381 -7.68 9.23 17.82
CA ALA A 381 -7.90 7.96 17.09
C ALA A 381 -8.53 6.85 17.97
N ASN A 382 -8.88 7.13 19.22
CA ASN A 382 -9.52 6.15 20.13
C ASN A 382 -8.80 4.79 20.21
N GLY A 383 -7.46 4.81 20.21
CA GLY A 383 -6.64 3.61 20.30
C GLY A 383 -6.56 2.76 19.03
N GLN A 384 -7.17 3.17 17.91
CA GLN A 384 -7.18 2.37 16.69
C GLN A 384 -6.01 2.64 15.75
N TYR A 385 -5.30 3.78 15.88
CA TYR A 385 -4.25 4.19 14.96
C TYR A 385 -3.10 4.90 15.67
N GLY A 386 -1.89 4.57 15.27
CA GLY A 386 -0.66 5.22 15.70
C GLY A 386 -0.01 5.99 14.54
N ALA A 387 1.32 5.97 14.45
CA ALA A 387 2.02 6.64 13.36
C ALA A 387 2.07 5.73 12.11
N GLN A 388 1.13 5.90 11.19
CA GLN A 388 0.97 5.12 9.93
C GLN A 388 0.76 3.61 10.13
N PHE A 389 0.28 3.19 11.30
CA PHE A 389 -0.05 1.81 11.65
C PHE A 389 -1.40 1.72 12.35
N TRP A 390 -2.13 0.65 12.07
CA TRP A 390 -3.35 0.30 12.77
C TRP A 390 -3.02 -0.45 14.05
N LEU A 391 -3.73 -0.14 15.12
CA LEU A 391 -3.53 -0.72 16.46
C LEU A 391 -4.75 -1.54 16.88
N ASN A 392 -4.55 -2.56 17.72
CA ASN A 392 -5.64 -3.34 18.31
C ASN A 392 -6.02 -2.88 19.73
N ARG A 393 -5.54 -1.72 20.17
CA ARG A 393 -5.91 -1.16 21.50
C ARG A 393 -7.39 -0.85 21.62
N SER A 394 -8.07 -0.60 20.51
CA SER A 394 -9.54 -0.47 20.44
C SER A 394 -10.27 -1.82 20.48
N LYS A 395 -9.55 -2.96 20.55
CA LYS A 395 -10.09 -4.33 20.52
C LYS A 395 -11.00 -4.64 19.34
N LYS A 396 -10.68 -4.06 18.17
CA LYS A 396 -11.39 -4.36 16.93
C LYS A 396 -11.31 -5.84 16.56
N LEU A 397 -10.22 -6.51 16.95
CA LEU A 397 -10.05 -7.97 16.93
C LEU A 397 -10.02 -8.46 18.39
N PRO A 398 -11.19 -8.79 18.96
CA PRO A 398 -11.34 -8.96 20.42
C PRO A 398 -10.54 -10.14 21.01
N ASP A 399 -10.32 -11.20 20.21
CA ASP A 399 -9.63 -12.42 20.66
C ASP A 399 -8.13 -12.43 20.31
N VAL A 400 -7.61 -11.32 19.74
CA VAL A 400 -6.21 -11.13 19.39
C VAL A 400 -5.54 -10.22 20.43
N PRO A 401 -4.27 -10.47 20.82
CA PRO A 401 -3.57 -9.64 21.79
C PRO A 401 -3.68 -8.14 21.50
N GLU A 402 -3.85 -7.34 22.54
CA GLU A 402 -4.02 -5.88 22.46
C GLU A 402 -2.76 -5.18 21.95
N ASP A 403 -1.60 -5.79 22.15
CA ASP A 403 -0.31 -5.27 21.69
C ASP A 403 -0.07 -5.49 20.19
N MET A 404 -1.00 -6.16 19.48
CA MET A 404 -0.96 -6.33 18.05
C MET A 404 -1.11 -4.97 17.35
N PHE A 405 -0.26 -4.74 16.37
CA PHE A 405 -0.38 -3.64 15.42
C PHE A 405 -0.17 -4.15 13.99
N SER A 406 -0.61 -3.37 13.00
CA SER A 406 -0.66 -3.91 11.63
C SER A 406 -0.54 -2.85 10.55
N CYS A 407 0.06 -3.26 9.41
CA CYS A 407 -0.10 -2.58 8.14
C CYS A 407 -1.37 -3.09 7.47
N GLN A 408 -2.22 -2.20 6.98
CA GLN A 408 -3.46 -2.60 6.34
C GLN A 408 -3.61 -1.93 4.98
N GLY A 409 -3.96 -2.72 3.97
CA GLY A 409 -4.21 -2.27 2.62
C GLY A 409 -5.57 -2.72 2.09
N HIS A 410 -6.03 -2.04 1.04
CA HIS A 410 -7.26 -2.36 0.33
C HIS A 410 -7.29 -3.83 -0.09
N ARG A 411 -8.48 -4.41 -0.22
CA ARG A 411 -8.69 -5.83 -0.59
C ARG A 411 -8.05 -6.84 0.36
N GLY A 412 -7.80 -6.42 1.61
CA GLY A 412 -7.37 -7.31 2.67
C GLY A 412 -5.88 -7.60 2.71
N GLN A 413 -5.06 -6.72 2.17
CA GLN A 413 -3.63 -6.80 2.40
C GLN A 413 -3.34 -6.51 3.87
N ARG A 414 -2.63 -7.40 4.54
CA ARG A 414 -2.35 -7.29 5.98
C ARG A 414 -0.95 -7.79 6.32
N ILE A 415 -0.29 -7.06 7.20
CA ILE A 415 0.84 -7.54 8.01
C ILE A 415 0.42 -7.36 9.45
N PHE A 416 0.19 -8.43 10.18
CA PHE A 416 -0.07 -8.41 11.60
C PHE A 416 1.24 -8.67 12.35
N ILE A 417 1.55 -7.83 13.32
CA ILE A 417 2.75 -7.90 14.15
C ILE A 417 2.27 -8.04 15.58
N ILE A 418 2.61 -9.15 16.25
CA ILE A 418 2.12 -9.50 17.60
C ILE A 418 3.33 -9.70 18.52
N PRO A 419 3.82 -8.63 19.17
CA PRO A 419 5.05 -8.69 19.97
C PRO A 419 5.01 -9.71 21.10
N SER A 420 3.91 -9.76 21.88
CA SER A 420 3.73 -10.73 22.98
C SER A 420 3.81 -12.19 22.53
N ARG A 421 3.64 -12.45 21.24
CA ARG A 421 3.69 -13.80 20.66
C ARG A 421 4.90 -14.00 19.73
N GLN A 422 5.75 -13.00 19.59
CA GLN A 422 6.89 -12.99 18.65
C GLN A 422 6.52 -13.45 17.23
N LEU A 423 5.38 -12.95 16.74
CA LEU A 423 4.72 -13.45 15.55
C LEU A 423 4.49 -12.33 14.53
N VAL A 424 4.77 -12.62 13.26
CA VAL A 424 4.37 -11.83 12.10
C VAL A 424 3.50 -12.70 11.21
N VAL A 425 2.31 -12.21 10.85
CA VAL A 425 1.41 -12.90 9.94
C VAL A 425 1.07 -11.98 8.78
N VAL A 426 1.39 -12.41 7.58
CA VAL A 426 1.04 -11.72 6.33
C VAL A 426 -0.12 -12.43 5.68
N ARG A 427 -1.13 -11.67 5.26
CA ARG A 427 -2.17 -12.15 4.35
C ARG A 427 -2.29 -11.17 3.20
N LEU A 428 -2.16 -11.65 1.98
CA LEU A 428 -2.39 -10.89 0.74
C LEU A 428 -3.58 -11.51 0.00
N GLY A 429 -4.38 -10.68 -0.70
CA GLY A 429 -5.56 -11.18 -1.39
C GLY A 429 -6.19 -10.17 -2.34
N PHE A 430 -7.29 -10.59 -2.96
CA PHE A 430 -8.06 -9.78 -3.90
C PHE A 430 -9.45 -9.41 -3.37
N GLU A 431 -9.76 -9.77 -2.13
CA GLU A 431 -10.97 -9.43 -1.39
C GLU A 431 -10.68 -9.41 0.11
N GLY A 432 -11.28 -8.50 0.84
CA GLY A 432 -11.07 -8.35 2.28
C GLY A 432 -12.36 -8.26 3.11
N ASN A 433 -13.49 -7.92 2.46
CA ASN A 433 -14.73 -7.61 3.19
C ASN A 433 -15.38 -8.84 3.83
N HIS A 434 -15.18 -10.02 3.23
CA HIS A 434 -15.74 -11.30 3.70
C HIS A 434 -14.71 -12.16 4.44
N PHE A 435 -13.54 -11.60 4.79
CA PHE A 435 -12.50 -12.33 5.50
C PHE A 435 -12.54 -12.01 7.00
N ASP A 436 -12.79 -13.03 7.82
CA ASP A 436 -12.77 -12.90 9.27
C ASP A 436 -11.33 -12.95 9.80
N TYR A 437 -10.74 -11.77 9.97
CA TYR A 437 -9.37 -11.62 10.47
C TYR A 437 -9.22 -12.07 11.92
N ASN A 438 -10.26 -11.91 12.75
CA ASN A 438 -10.21 -12.31 14.14
C ASN A 438 -10.10 -13.84 14.24
N GLN A 439 -11.01 -14.57 13.59
CA GLN A 439 -10.98 -16.04 13.60
C GLN A 439 -9.73 -16.59 12.92
N PHE A 440 -9.26 -15.96 11.85
CA PHE A 440 -8.01 -16.35 11.18
C PHE A 440 -6.82 -16.27 12.15
N LEU A 441 -6.63 -15.15 12.83
CA LEU A 441 -5.53 -14.97 13.77
C LEU A 441 -5.67 -15.86 15.00
N VAL A 442 -6.89 -16.06 15.50
CA VAL A 442 -7.16 -17.04 16.59
C VAL A 442 -6.73 -18.44 16.16
N GLY A 443 -7.06 -18.84 14.94
CA GLY A 443 -6.62 -20.14 14.39
C GLY A 443 -5.10 -20.27 14.34
N ILE A 444 -4.41 -19.22 13.89
CA ILE A 444 -2.93 -19.18 13.89
C ILE A 444 -2.42 -19.25 15.36
N LEU A 445 -2.90 -18.38 16.25
CA LEU A 445 -2.44 -18.28 17.63
C LEU A 445 -2.59 -19.59 18.42
N LYS A 446 -3.66 -20.35 18.18
CA LYS A 446 -3.90 -21.67 18.81
C LYS A 446 -2.84 -22.72 18.46
N ALA A 447 -2.18 -22.57 17.30
CA ALA A 447 -1.10 -23.48 16.89
C ALA A 447 0.20 -23.26 17.67
N PHE A 448 0.31 -22.12 18.36
CA PHE A 448 1.46 -21.82 19.23
C PHE A 448 1.02 -22.01 20.69
N GLY A 449 1.63 -22.93 21.41
CA GLY A 449 1.32 -23.20 22.80
C GLY A 449 1.17 -21.92 23.64
N SER A 450 0.42 -21.98 24.72
CA SER A 450 0.29 -20.87 25.66
C SER A 450 1.68 -20.46 26.13
N SER A 451 2.04 -19.19 25.94
CA SER A 451 3.24 -18.65 26.59
C SER A 451 3.11 -18.87 28.09
N LYS A 452 3.93 -19.74 28.67
CA LYS A 452 4.04 -19.88 30.12
C LYS A 452 4.62 -18.60 30.72
#